data_c5e466674055d7dfae25c88dce132398
#
_entry.id   c5e466674055d7dfae25c88dce132398
#
_cell.length_a   1.000
_cell.length_b   1.000
_cell.length_c   1.000
_cell.angle_alpha   90.00
_cell.angle_beta   90.00
_cell.angle_gamma   90.00
#
_symmetry.space_group_name_H-M   'P 1'
#
loop_
_entity.id
_entity.type
_entity.pdbx_description
1 polymer ?
#
loop_
_entity_poly.entity_id
_entity_poly.type
_entity_poly.pdbx_seq_one_letter_code
_entity_poly.pdbx_strand_id
1 'polypeptide(L)'
;LCSMPSPAVSEEVNESYKVKTIKPHVSALITCEPDAQKEETEIEVDYYPEFTYSKDWSVEDSYLLAKIAMAEAEGCNTQTKTLIIMCVLNRVWSDEFPDTIKDVIFQENQFSPIDNGRWDRVEPNEDCYEAVKIVMEAKYDYSGGATYFENCADEDNWHSRNLEFLYESEGIRFYK
;
A
#
# COMPACT_ATOMS: atom_id res chain seq x y z
N LEU A 1 -25.76 -41.91 -27.09
CA LEU A 1 -25.67 -40.44 -26.94
C LEU A 1 -26.19 -40.10 -25.53
N CYS A 2 -25.29 -40.11 -24.55
CA CYS A 2 -25.56 -39.65 -23.19
C CYS A 2 -25.22 -38.20 -23.08
N SER A 3 -26.24 -37.36 -22.84
CA SER A 3 -26.09 -35.95 -22.48
C SER A 3 -25.72 -35.87 -20.99
N MET A 4 -24.58 -35.26 -20.68
CA MET A 4 -24.20 -34.87 -19.31
C MET A 4 -24.79 -33.51 -18.98
N PRO A 5 -25.34 -33.30 -17.78
CA PRO A 5 -25.77 -31.98 -17.34
C PRO A 5 -24.58 -31.13 -16.87
N SER A 6 -24.58 -29.86 -17.27
CA SER A 6 -23.69 -28.81 -16.85
C SER A 6 -23.87 -28.52 -15.34
N PRO A 7 -22.80 -28.26 -14.56
CA PRO A 7 -22.96 -27.87 -13.17
C PRO A 7 -23.46 -26.41 -13.08
N ALA A 8 -24.51 -26.24 -12.28
CA ALA A 8 -25.04 -24.93 -11.91
C ALA A 8 -24.01 -24.15 -11.08
N VAL A 9 -23.71 -22.94 -11.51
CA VAL A 9 -22.95 -21.93 -10.75
C VAL A 9 -23.90 -21.40 -9.68
N SER A 10 -23.61 -21.71 -8.42
CA SER A 10 -24.25 -21.08 -7.27
C SER A 10 -23.67 -19.70 -7.07
N GLU A 11 -24.49 -18.67 -7.23
CA GLU A 11 -24.20 -17.31 -6.76
C GLU A 11 -24.06 -17.35 -5.24
N GLU A 12 -22.85 -17.24 -4.72
CA GLU A 12 -22.62 -16.92 -3.31
C GLU A 12 -22.76 -15.43 -3.10
N VAL A 13 -23.75 -15.09 -2.30
CA VAL A 13 -24.07 -13.74 -1.85
C VAL A 13 -22.91 -13.22 -0.98
N ASN A 14 -22.32 -12.13 -1.41
CA ASN A 14 -21.28 -11.42 -0.71
C ASN A 14 -21.85 -10.76 0.55
N GLU A 15 -21.74 -11.42 1.70
CA GLU A 15 -22.04 -10.79 2.99
C GLU A 15 -20.94 -9.80 3.34
N SER A 16 -21.31 -8.54 3.40
CA SER A 16 -20.49 -7.43 3.87
C SER A 16 -19.94 -7.70 5.28
N TYR A 17 -18.66 -8.00 5.39
CA TYR A 17 -17.98 -8.16 6.67
C TYR A 17 -17.87 -6.81 7.38
N LYS A 18 -18.65 -6.63 8.43
CA LYS A 18 -18.44 -5.56 9.41
C LYS A 18 -17.15 -5.85 10.18
N VAL A 19 -16.13 -5.05 9.96
CA VAL A 19 -14.87 -5.11 10.70
C VAL A 19 -15.15 -4.85 12.17
N LYS A 20 -15.04 -5.88 13.01
CA LYS A 20 -14.93 -5.71 14.47
C LYS A 20 -13.48 -5.36 14.77
N THR A 21 -13.25 -4.15 15.21
CA THR A 21 -11.97 -3.73 15.79
C THR A 21 -11.63 -4.61 16.97
N ILE A 22 -10.81 -5.63 16.77
CA ILE A 22 -10.26 -6.43 17.86
C ILE A 22 -8.88 -5.84 18.14
N LYS A 23 -8.73 -5.19 19.28
CA LYS A 23 -7.42 -4.80 19.79
C LYS A 23 -6.73 -6.08 20.28
N PRO A 24 -5.63 -6.54 19.69
CA PRO A 24 -4.88 -7.66 20.25
C PRO A 24 -4.15 -7.19 21.49
N HIS A 25 -4.57 -7.68 22.65
CA HIS A 25 -3.82 -7.59 23.88
C HIS A 25 -2.87 -8.79 23.91
N VAL A 26 -1.60 -8.58 23.58
CA VAL A 26 -0.58 -9.60 23.73
C VAL A 26 0.24 -9.29 24.97
N SER A 27 -0.10 -9.93 26.09
CA SER A 27 0.77 -10.00 27.26
C SER A 27 1.76 -11.14 27.06
N ALA A 28 3.00 -10.84 26.68
CA ALA A 28 4.08 -11.81 26.73
C ALA A 28 4.69 -11.79 28.14
N LEU A 29 4.36 -12.80 28.96
CA LEU A 29 5.02 -13.06 30.22
C LEU A 29 6.35 -13.78 29.93
N ILE A 30 7.47 -13.08 29.99
CA ILE A 30 8.80 -13.69 30.12
C ILE A 30 9.13 -13.70 31.60
N THR A 31 9.07 -14.89 32.23
CA THR A 31 9.51 -15.10 33.58
C THR A 31 10.96 -15.54 33.59
N CYS A 32 11.88 -14.69 34.06
CA CYS A 32 13.22 -15.09 34.52
C CYS A 32 13.60 -14.22 35.72
N GLU A 33 13.64 -14.88 36.90
CA GLU A 33 14.29 -14.58 38.18
C GLU A 33 13.72 -13.44 39.08
N PRO A 34 13.73 -13.68 40.44
CA PRO A 34 13.19 -12.76 41.41
C PRO A 34 14.28 -11.79 41.87
N ASP A 35 14.05 -10.50 41.76
CA ASP A 35 14.75 -9.32 42.24
C ASP A 35 15.32 -8.39 41.16
N ALA A 36 14.42 -7.82 40.35
CA ALA A 36 14.62 -6.52 39.70
C ALA A 36 13.28 -5.88 39.45
N GLN A 37 13.14 -4.62 39.79
CA GLN A 37 11.95 -3.81 39.50
C GLN A 37 11.62 -3.93 38.00
N LYS A 38 10.47 -4.54 37.69
CA LYS A 38 9.97 -4.63 36.32
C LYS A 38 9.52 -3.25 35.90
N GLU A 39 10.29 -2.55 35.08
CA GLU A 39 9.73 -1.59 34.15
C GLU A 39 8.95 -2.40 33.11
N GLU A 40 7.63 -2.33 33.16
CA GLU A 40 6.81 -2.77 32.04
C GLU A 40 7.07 -1.82 30.88
N THR A 41 7.96 -2.20 29.98
CA THR A 41 8.07 -1.52 28.68
C THR A 41 6.86 -1.93 27.87
N GLU A 42 5.88 -1.00 27.74
CA GLU A 42 4.84 -1.14 26.72
C GLU A 42 5.52 -1.23 25.37
N ILE A 43 5.43 -2.39 24.73
CA ILE A 43 5.84 -2.55 23.35
C ILE A 43 4.72 -1.91 22.53
N GLU A 44 4.99 -0.73 21.99
CA GLU A 44 4.12 -0.10 21.01
C GLU A 44 4.17 -0.95 19.73
N VAL A 45 3.10 -1.69 19.48
CA VAL A 45 2.98 -2.49 18.28
C VAL A 45 2.40 -1.59 17.20
N ASP A 46 3.17 -1.30 16.16
CA ASP A 46 2.70 -0.61 14.98
C ASP A 46 1.49 -1.34 14.41
N TYR A 47 0.34 -0.70 14.45
CA TYR A 47 -0.90 -1.27 13.90
C TYR A 47 -1.02 -0.89 12.43
N TYR A 48 -0.85 -1.86 11.56
CA TYR A 48 -1.14 -1.71 10.15
C TYR A 48 -2.53 -2.26 9.83
N PRO A 49 -3.37 -1.52 9.07
CA PRO A 49 -4.67 -2.02 8.66
C PRO A 49 -4.53 -3.24 7.74
N GLU A 50 -5.42 -4.22 7.90
CA GLU A 50 -5.48 -5.34 6.94
C GLU A 50 -5.98 -4.83 5.58
N PHE A 51 -5.41 -5.36 4.51
CA PHE A 51 -5.97 -5.17 3.18
C PHE A 51 -7.33 -5.88 3.11
N THR A 52 -8.39 -5.09 2.95
CA THR A 52 -9.76 -5.58 2.84
C THR A 52 -10.22 -5.73 1.38
N TYR A 53 -9.37 -5.36 0.44
CA TYR A 53 -9.70 -5.25 -0.96
C TYR A 53 -9.11 -6.37 -1.79
N SER A 54 -9.75 -6.65 -2.94
CA SER A 54 -9.26 -7.63 -3.89
C SER A 54 -7.91 -7.20 -4.46
N LYS A 55 -6.97 -8.14 -4.53
CA LYS A 55 -5.68 -8.00 -5.22
C LYS A 55 -5.71 -8.72 -6.57
N ASP A 56 -6.90 -8.88 -7.13
CA ASP A 56 -7.11 -9.51 -8.43
C ASP A 56 -6.93 -8.46 -9.54
N TRP A 57 -5.67 -8.13 -9.81
CA TRP A 57 -5.29 -7.24 -10.90
C TRP A 57 -4.58 -7.99 -12.03
N SER A 58 -4.60 -7.42 -13.21
CA SER A 58 -4.04 -8.02 -14.42
C SER A 58 -2.51 -7.95 -14.47
N VAL A 59 -1.92 -8.62 -15.45
CA VAL A 59 -0.48 -8.48 -15.75
C VAL A 59 -0.14 -7.05 -16.17
N GLU A 60 -1.05 -6.37 -16.88
CA GLU A 60 -0.90 -4.96 -17.27
C GLU A 60 -0.87 -4.06 -16.03
N ASP A 61 -1.77 -4.27 -15.08
CA ASP A 61 -1.78 -3.53 -13.81
C ASP A 61 -0.49 -3.73 -13.03
N SER A 62 0.01 -4.96 -12.95
CA SER A 62 1.30 -5.26 -12.32
C SER A 62 2.46 -4.49 -12.97
N TYR A 63 2.48 -4.39 -14.29
CA TYR A 63 3.46 -3.59 -15.01
C TYR A 63 3.31 -2.10 -14.72
N LEU A 64 2.07 -1.57 -14.71
CA LEU A 64 1.79 -0.17 -14.39
C LEU A 64 2.26 0.19 -12.98
N LEU A 65 1.99 -0.67 -11.98
CA LEU A 65 2.45 -0.50 -10.60
C LEU A 65 3.98 -0.52 -10.50
N ALA A 66 4.63 -1.46 -11.16
CA ALA A 66 6.09 -1.51 -11.20
C ALA A 66 6.70 -0.26 -11.87
N LYS A 67 6.05 0.22 -12.93
CA LYS A 67 6.54 1.38 -13.70
C LYS A 67 6.36 2.70 -12.96
N ILE A 68 5.26 2.90 -12.24
CA ILE A 68 5.10 4.11 -11.42
C ILE A 68 6.09 4.12 -10.25
N ALA A 69 6.34 2.97 -9.61
CA ALA A 69 7.35 2.85 -8.56
C ALA A 69 8.75 3.21 -9.07
N MET A 70 9.10 2.79 -10.31
CA MET A 70 10.35 3.18 -10.96
C MET A 70 10.39 4.67 -11.28
N ALA A 71 9.31 5.21 -11.81
CA ALA A 71 9.25 6.61 -12.21
C ALA A 71 9.36 7.57 -11.01
N GLU A 72 8.78 7.23 -9.87
CA GLU A 72 8.79 8.06 -8.65
C GLU A 72 10.03 7.82 -7.78
N ALA A 73 10.52 6.59 -7.69
CA ALA A 73 11.54 6.16 -6.72
C ALA A 73 12.67 5.34 -7.36
N GLU A 74 13.21 5.79 -8.50
CA GLU A 74 14.27 5.09 -9.25
C GLU A 74 15.48 4.73 -8.37
N GLY A 75 15.94 5.68 -7.54
CA GLY A 75 17.10 5.53 -6.67
C GLY A 75 16.80 4.89 -5.30
N CYS A 76 15.53 4.62 -4.99
CA CYS A 76 15.13 4.09 -3.69
C CYS A 76 15.14 2.56 -3.67
N ASN A 77 15.17 2.00 -2.46
CA ASN A 77 15.11 0.55 -2.24
C ASN A 77 13.71 -0.03 -2.52
N THR A 78 13.61 -1.36 -2.51
CA THR A 78 12.36 -2.10 -2.74
C THR A 78 11.27 -1.73 -1.74
N GLN A 79 11.63 -1.44 -0.48
CA GLN A 79 10.65 -1.08 0.56
C GLN A 79 9.96 0.25 0.23
N THR A 80 10.69 1.29 -0.12
CA THR A 80 10.10 2.58 -0.50
C THR A 80 9.23 2.45 -1.75
N LYS A 81 9.68 1.67 -2.75
CA LYS A 81 8.88 1.33 -3.93
C LYS A 81 7.57 0.61 -3.57
N THR A 82 7.62 -0.30 -2.60
CA THR A 82 6.43 -0.98 -2.05
C THR A 82 5.43 0.01 -1.47
N LEU A 83 5.90 0.99 -0.68
CA LEU A 83 5.04 2.02 -0.09
C LEU A 83 4.36 2.91 -1.14
N ILE A 84 5.07 3.24 -2.23
CA ILE A 84 4.47 3.98 -3.36
C ILE A 84 3.36 3.16 -4.02
N ILE A 85 3.59 1.87 -4.27
CA ILE A 85 2.56 0.99 -4.83
C ILE A 85 1.34 0.91 -3.90
N MET A 86 1.55 0.77 -2.58
CA MET A 86 0.47 0.77 -1.60
C MET A 86 -0.32 2.09 -1.63
N CYS A 87 0.36 3.23 -1.75
CA CYS A 87 -0.30 4.54 -1.88
C CYS A 87 -1.19 4.61 -3.14
N VAL A 88 -0.74 4.09 -4.29
CA VAL A 88 -1.57 3.99 -5.50
C VAL A 88 -2.80 3.14 -5.26
N LEU A 89 -2.65 1.99 -4.62
CA LEU A 89 -3.77 1.08 -4.32
C LEU A 89 -4.74 1.67 -3.31
N ASN A 90 -4.26 2.39 -2.28
CA ASN A 90 -5.11 3.09 -1.34
C ASN A 90 -5.98 4.14 -2.03
N ARG A 91 -5.47 4.80 -3.07
CA ARG A 91 -6.28 5.69 -3.91
C ARG A 91 -7.36 4.92 -4.67
N VAL A 92 -7.01 3.80 -5.33
CA VAL A 92 -7.99 2.95 -6.05
C VAL A 92 -9.14 2.51 -5.15
N TRP A 93 -8.87 2.33 -3.86
CA TRP A 93 -9.86 1.86 -2.89
C TRP A 93 -10.56 2.98 -2.11
N SER A 94 -10.23 4.23 -2.41
CA SER A 94 -10.86 5.41 -1.82
C SER A 94 -11.89 6.01 -2.78
N ASP A 95 -13.06 6.36 -2.26
CA ASP A 95 -14.12 7.02 -3.02
C ASP A 95 -13.71 8.43 -3.55
N GLU A 96 -12.56 8.94 -3.10
CA GLU A 96 -12.04 10.26 -3.50
C GLU A 96 -11.22 10.23 -4.79
N PHE A 97 -10.84 9.03 -5.27
CA PHE A 97 -9.99 8.83 -6.44
C PHE A 97 -10.65 7.89 -7.46
N PRO A 98 -10.09 7.79 -8.68
CA PRO A 98 -10.54 6.80 -9.64
C PRO A 98 -10.43 5.35 -9.12
N ASP A 99 -11.29 4.46 -9.59
CA ASP A 99 -11.44 3.09 -9.12
C ASP A 99 -10.58 2.05 -9.88
N THR A 100 -9.69 2.50 -10.77
CA THR A 100 -8.74 1.62 -11.47
C THR A 100 -7.30 2.09 -11.29
N ILE A 101 -6.36 1.14 -11.28
CA ILE A 101 -4.91 1.42 -11.19
C ILE A 101 -4.48 2.37 -12.32
N LYS A 102 -4.94 2.11 -13.52
CA LYS A 102 -4.63 2.92 -14.70
C LYS A 102 -5.12 4.36 -14.54
N ASP A 103 -6.38 4.55 -14.15
CA ASP A 103 -6.95 5.88 -14.04
C ASP A 103 -6.36 6.68 -12.89
N VAL A 104 -5.99 6.02 -11.79
CA VAL A 104 -5.24 6.67 -10.68
C VAL A 104 -3.87 7.13 -11.16
N ILE A 105 -3.11 6.27 -11.88
CA ILE A 105 -1.76 6.62 -12.34
C ILE A 105 -1.78 7.76 -13.36
N PHE A 106 -2.74 7.76 -14.28
CA PHE A 106 -2.86 8.77 -15.33
C PHE A 106 -3.80 9.93 -14.98
N GLN A 107 -4.22 10.03 -13.74
CA GLN A 107 -5.02 11.16 -13.27
C GLN A 107 -4.21 12.47 -13.41
N GLU A 108 -4.82 13.48 -14.01
CA GLU A 108 -4.18 14.76 -14.30
C GLU A 108 -3.57 15.40 -13.04
N ASN A 109 -2.32 15.85 -13.13
CA ASN A 109 -1.56 16.52 -12.05
C ASN A 109 -1.32 15.69 -10.77
N GLN A 110 -1.43 14.36 -10.82
CA GLN A 110 -1.20 13.52 -9.65
C GLN A 110 0.23 12.96 -9.56
N PHE A 111 0.80 12.60 -10.69
CA PHE A 111 2.15 12.02 -10.74
C PHE A 111 3.05 12.79 -11.70
N SER A 112 4.01 13.53 -11.15
CA SER A 112 4.92 14.38 -11.91
C SER A 112 5.69 13.66 -13.02
N PRO A 113 6.07 12.38 -12.92
CA PRO A 113 6.70 11.64 -14.01
C PRO A 113 5.84 11.52 -15.27
N ILE A 114 4.53 11.53 -15.14
CA ILE A 114 3.61 11.51 -16.29
C ILE A 114 3.75 12.83 -17.07
N ASP A 115 3.71 13.97 -16.35
CA ASP A 115 3.71 15.30 -16.95
C ASP A 115 5.07 15.71 -17.51
N ASN A 116 6.18 15.27 -16.89
CA ASN A 116 7.54 15.65 -17.28
C ASN A 116 8.22 14.68 -18.25
N GLY A 117 7.50 13.63 -18.69
CA GLY A 117 7.97 12.62 -19.63
C GLY A 117 8.99 11.62 -19.05
N ARG A 118 9.17 11.56 -17.73
CA ARG A 118 10.01 10.55 -17.07
C ARG A 118 9.42 9.16 -17.23
N TRP A 119 8.09 9.06 -17.15
CA TRP A 119 7.36 7.83 -17.42
C TRP A 119 7.79 7.11 -18.71
N ASP A 120 7.97 7.86 -19.80
CA ASP A 120 8.32 7.29 -21.11
C ASP A 120 9.79 6.85 -21.21
N ARG A 121 10.64 7.34 -20.30
CA ARG A 121 12.09 7.07 -20.30
C ARG A 121 12.52 5.94 -19.39
N VAL A 122 11.70 5.58 -18.40
CA VAL A 122 12.05 4.56 -17.42
C VAL A 122 11.40 3.22 -17.75
N GLU A 123 12.11 2.15 -17.43
CA GLU A 123 11.57 0.79 -17.43
C GLU A 123 11.72 0.18 -16.04
N PRO A 124 10.72 -0.58 -15.56
CA PRO A 124 10.79 -1.23 -14.26
C PRO A 124 11.99 -2.19 -14.19
N ASN A 125 12.72 -2.13 -13.10
CA ASN A 125 13.78 -3.08 -12.77
C ASN A 125 13.27 -4.21 -11.85
N GLU A 126 14.16 -5.12 -11.49
CA GLU A 126 13.84 -6.27 -10.63
C GLU A 126 13.26 -5.85 -9.27
N ASP A 127 13.79 -4.78 -8.66
CA ASP A 127 13.29 -4.25 -7.39
C ASP A 127 11.84 -3.77 -7.47
N CYS A 128 11.43 -3.21 -8.62
CA CYS A 128 10.05 -2.78 -8.84
C CYS A 128 9.08 -3.96 -8.89
N TYR A 129 9.47 -5.05 -9.57
CA TYR A 129 8.65 -6.26 -9.61
C TYR A 129 8.62 -7.00 -8.28
N GLU A 130 9.72 -7.00 -7.53
CA GLU A 130 9.73 -7.54 -6.17
C GLU A 130 8.82 -6.71 -5.24
N ALA A 131 8.79 -5.38 -5.39
CA ALA A 131 7.87 -4.52 -4.67
C ALA A 131 6.40 -4.86 -4.97
N VAL A 132 6.03 -5.08 -6.24
CA VAL A 132 4.69 -5.55 -6.63
C VAL A 132 4.37 -6.89 -5.97
N LYS A 133 5.30 -7.84 -5.99
CA LYS A 133 5.12 -9.16 -5.37
C LYS A 133 4.92 -9.05 -3.85
N ILE A 134 5.71 -8.23 -3.17
CA ILE A 134 5.55 -7.96 -1.73
C ILE A 134 4.13 -7.46 -1.44
N VAL A 135 3.61 -6.51 -2.23
CA VAL A 135 2.24 -6.01 -2.05
C VAL A 135 1.20 -7.09 -2.33
N MET A 136 1.39 -7.93 -3.36
CA MET A 136 0.50 -9.06 -3.65
C MET A 136 0.39 -10.05 -2.47
N GLU A 137 1.52 -10.32 -1.81
CA GLU A 137 1.61 -11.25 -0.69
C GLU A 137 1.28 -10.61 0.66
N ALA A 138 1.34 -9.26 0.76
CA ALA A 138 1.11 -8.54 2.01
C ALA A 138 -0.31 -8.76 2.54
N LYS A 139 -0.41 -9.02 3.83
CA LYS A 139 -1.69 -9.10 4.54
C LYS A 139 -2.15 -7.71 5.04
N TYR A 140 -1.20 -6.83 5.28
CA TYR A 140 -1.41 -5.52 5.89
C TYR A 140 -0.90 -4.40 4.98
N ASP A 141 -1.55 -3.25 5.07
CA ASP A 141 -1.09 -2.02 4.42
C ASP A 141 0.00 -1.35 5.26
N TYR A 142 1.26 -1.60 4.92
CA TYR A 142 2.41 -1.01 5.62
C TYR A 142 2.58 0.48 5.35
N SER A 143 1.80 1.07 4.43
CA SER A 143 1.80 2.51 4.22
C SER A 143 0.95 3.28 5.23
N GLY A 144 0.22 2.56 6.12
CA GLY A 144 -0.66 3.19 7.12
C GLY A 144 -1.87 3.90 6.53
N GLY A 145 -2.26 3.55 5.31
CA GLY A 145 -3.36 4.20 4.57
C GLY A 145 -2.93 5.47 3.83
N ALA A 146 -1.63 5.62 3.53
CA ALA A 146 -1.14 6.76 2.76
C ALA A 146 -1.83 6.85 1.40
N THR A 147 -2.31 8.04 1.05
CA THR A 147 -2.87 8.37 -0.27
C THR A 147 -2.08 9.45 -1.00
N TYR A 148 -1.15 10.11 -0.31
CA TYR A 148 -0.28 11.11 -0.89
C TYR A 148 1.18 10.86 -0.52
N PHE A 149 2.08 11.25 -1.41
CA PHE A 149 3.51 11.30 -1.13
C PHE A 149 4.18 12.43 -1.93
N GLU A 150 5.34 12.85 -1.46
CA GLU A 150 6.17 13.86 -2.14
C GLU A 150 7.65 13.65 -1.86
N ASN A 151 8.51 14.14 -2.76
CA ASN A 151 9.93 14.26 -2.49
C ASN A 151 10.20 15.43 -1.54
N CYS A 152 11.04 15.21 -0.53
CA CYS A 152 11.35 16.17 0.52
C CYS A 152 12.27 17.30 0.03
N ALA A 153 11.83 18.15 -0.90
CA ALA A 153 12.59 19.34 -1.28
C ALA A 153 12.28 20.53 -0.38
N ASP A 154 11.02 20.68 0.05
CA ASP A 154 10.54 21.79 0.89
C ASP A 154 9.70 21.26 2.06
N GLU A 155 10.02 21.73 3.28
CA GLU A 155 9.26 21.35 4.48
C GLU A 155 7.91 22.08 4.59
N ASP A 156 7.76 23.23 3.94
CA ASP A 156 6.57 24.07 4.01
C ASP A 156 5.88 24.17 2.64
N ASN A 157 5.09 23.15 2.31
CA ASN A 157 4.36 23.05 1.05
C ASN A 157 2.87 22.77 1.28
N TRP A 158 2.13 22.50 0.20
CA TRP A 158 0.69 22.24 0.28
C TRP A 158 0.39 20.97 1.10
N HIS A 159 1.15 19.88 0.91
CA HIS A 159 0.94 18.60 1.60
C HIS A 159 1.12 18.77 3.11
N SER A 160 2.23 19.37 3.54
CA SER A 160 2.53 19.57 4.96
C SER A 160 1.52 20.48 5.69
N ARG A 161 0.82 21.36 4.94
CA ARG A 161 -0.18 22.28 5.50
C ARG A 161 -1.59 21.71 5.55
N ASN A 162 -1.91 20.73 4.69
CA ASN A 162 -3.30 20.29 4.47
C ASN A 162 -3.53 18.81 4.78
N LEU A 163 -2.48 18.00 4.89
CA LEU A 163 -2.57 16.56 5.06
C LEU A 163 -1.92 16.12 6.36
N GLU A 164 -2.34 14.99 6.88
CA GLU A 164 -1.71 14.33 8.01
C GLU A 164 -0.41 13.67 7.57
N PHE A 165 0.73 14.12 8.14
CA PHE A 165 2.03 13.48 7.93
C PHE A 165 2.06 12.13 8.65
N LEU A 166 2.45 11.07 7.95
CA LEU A 166 2.57 9.73 8.50
C LEU A 166 4.02 9.39 8.83
N TYR A 167 4.90 9.40 7.82
CA TYR A 167 6.32 9.07 7.95
C TYR A 167 7.10 9.47 6.71
N GLU A 168 8.44 9.29 6.79
CA GLU A 168 9.38 9.50 5.69
C GLU A 168 10.16 8.21 5.42
N SER A 169 10.39 7.92 4.14
CA SER A 169 11.23 6.82 3.67
C SER A 169 12.12 7.29 2.52
N GLU A 170 13.45 7.26 2.73
CA GLU A 170 14.47 7.63 1.74
C GLU A 170 14.22 8.97 1.04
N GLY A 171 13.80 9.99 1.80
CA GLY A 171 13.53 11.32 1.29
C GLY A 171 12.17 11.46 0.59
N ILE A 172 11.29 10.49 0.73
CA ILE A 172 9.90 10.56 0.31
C ILE A 172 9.02 10.62 1.56
N ARG A 173 8.19 11.65 1.68
CA ARG A 173 7.22 11.84 2.75
C ARG A 173 5.87 11.32 2.33
N PHE A 174 5.21 10.61 3.24
CA PHE A 174 3.89 10.01 3.03
C PHE A 174 2.86 10.69 3.91
N TYR A 175 1.65 10.88 3.35
CA TYR A 175 0.55 11.61 3.99
C TYR A 175 -0.80 10.93 3.73
N LYS A 176 -1.76 11.32 4.55
CA LYS A 176 -3.15 10.90 4.44
C LYS A 176 -4.10 12.08 4.48
#